data_31f9ca22c6a67cb5414542692106ad95
#
_entry.id   31f9ca22c6a67cb5414542692106ad95
#
_cell.length_a   1.000
_cell.length_b   1.000
_cell.length_c   1.000
_cell.angle_alpha   90.00
_cell.angle_beta   90.00
_cell.angle_gamma   90.00
#
_symmetry.space_group_name_H-M   'P 1'
#
loop_
_entity.id
_entity.type
_entity.pdbx_description
1 polymer ?
#
loop_
_entity_poly.entity_id
_entity_poly.type
_entity_poly.pdbx_seq_one_letter_code
_entity_poly.pdbx_strand_id
1 'polypeptide(L)'
;MNTSVGNTARLLWAGLRALLVLTIVCGVLYPLAVTGIAQVAFGDKANGSEIKDESGQVVGSSLIGQTYNLPKQAPSDPTAGDDPEEAAKPDLRWFQPRPSNGLGTNSVNTRYSLILSGATNRSADNGAVGGHCTKDAEEGTLCAQVIAAKEAVVADNSTPGHQVKPEDVPADAVTSSGSGLDPDISPEYAELQIHRVAERNDLDVKQVEKLVADHTTGRTLGFMGEPRVNVLALNIALRALTRS
;
A
#
# COMPACT_ATOMS: atom_id res chain seq x y z
N MET A 1 30.95 41.88 44.48
CA MET A 1 30.06 41.58 43.37
C MET A 1 30.50 40.40 42.45
N ASN A 2 31.27 39.41 42.96
CA ASN A 2 31.74 38.29 42.12
C ASN A 2 31.01 36.95 42.39
N THR A 3 29.97 36.93 43.22
CA THR A 3 29.26 35.68 43.58
C THR A 3 28.23 35.24 42.57
N SER A 4 27.73 36.13 41.71
CA SER A 4 26.71 35.81 40.71
C SER A 4 27.27 35.01 39.52
N VAL A 5 28.45 35.32 39.02
CA VAL A 5 29.08 34.65 37.87
C VAL A 5 29.45 33.19 38.26
N GLY A 6 30.03 32.98 39.46
CA GLY A 6 30.36 31.64 39.95
C GLY A 6 29.14 30.73 40.13
N ASN A 7 28.02 31.29 40.60
CA ASN A 7 26.78 30.53 40.77
C ASN A 7 26.14 30.20 39.39
N THR A 8 26.17 31.13 38.47
CA THR A 8 25.68 30.91 37.09
C THR A 8 26.50 29.82 36.40
N ALA A 9 27.83 29.86 36.52
CA ALA A 9 28.69 28.82 35.94
C ALA A 9 28.44 27.43 36.56
N ARG A 10 28.18 27.34 37.86
CA ARG A 10 27.82 26.06 38.53
C ARG A 10 26.45 25.54 38.06
N LEU A 11 25.46 26.40 37.88
CA LEU A 11 24.15 26.02 37.38
C LEU A 11 24.24 25.54 35.93
N LEU A 12 24.98 26.28 35.08
CA LEU A 12 25.18 25.85 33.68
C LEU A 12 25.90 24.50 33.60
N TRP A 13 26.93 24.30 34.44
CA TRP A 13 27.65 23.02 34.51
C TRP A 13 26.78 21.87 35.01
N ALA A 14 25.92 22.12 36.02
CA ALA A 14 24.95 21.14 36.49
C ALA A 14 23.92 20.81 35.41
N GLY A 15 23.40 21.83 34.72
CA GLY A 15 22.49 21.64 33.58
C GLY A 15 23.12 20.89 32.42
N LEU A 16 24.36 21.21 32.07
CA LEU A 16 25.10 20.50 31.02
C LEU A 16 25.30 19.02 31.38
N ARG A 17 25.68 18.70 32.62
CA ARG A 17 25.80 17.32 33.07
C ARG A 17 24.48 16.56 33.03
N ALA A 18 23.38 17.20 33.46
CA ALA A 18 22.06 16.60 33.39
C ALA A 18 21.66 16.34 31.94
N LEU A 19 21.90 17.31 31.07
CA LEU A 19 21.64 17.16 29.63
C LEU A 19 22.43 15.99 29.01
N LEU A 20 23.73 15.92 29.27
CA LEU A 20 24.59 14.84 28.76
C LEU A 20 24.14 13.46 29.27
N VAL A 21 23.85 13.34 30.58
CA VAL A 21 23.35 12.09 31.15
C VAL A 21 22.02 11.67 30.51
N LEU A 22 21.06 12.60 30.39
CA LEU A 22 19.78 12.32 29.78
C LEU A 22 19.92 12.00 28.28
N THR A 23 20.82 12.66 27.57
CA THR A 23 21.11 12.34 26.16
C THR A 23 21.65 10.92 26.02
N ILE A 24 22.56 10.49 26.89
CA ILE A 24 23.09 9.13 26.87
C ILE A 24 21.99 8.11 27.24
N VAL A 25 21.25 8.38 28.29
CA VAL A 25 20.19 7.44 28.75
C VAL A 25 19.07 7.34 27.72
N CYS A 26 18.50 8.46 27.28
CA CYS A 26 17.35 8.48 26.40
C CYS A 26 17.72 8.35 24.91
N GLY A 27 18.91 8.82 24.51
CA GLY A 27 19.35 8.81 23.11
C GLY A 27 20.18 7.58 22.72
N VAL A 28 20.78 6.88 23.66
CA VAL A 28 21.63 5.71 23.38
C VAL A 28 21.14 4.46 24.11
N LEU A 29 21.12 4.48 25.43
CA LEU A 29 20.84 3.27 26.22
C LEU A 29 19.40 2.78 26.01
N TYR A 30 18.43 3.68 26.07
CA TYR A 30 17.02 3.31 25.86
C TYR A 30 16.74 2.78 24.45
N PRO A 31 17.13 3.44 23.35
CA PRO A 31 16.93 2.89 22.00
C PRO A 31 17.63 1.55 21.79
N LEU A 32 18.86 1.38 22.28
CA LEU A 32 19.57 0.10 22.17
C LEU A 32 18.89 -1.02 22.95
N ALA A 33 18.41 -0.73 24.16
CA ALA A 33 17.67 -1.72 24.96
C ALA A 33 16.36 -2.13 24.26
N VAL A 34 15.57 -1.17 23.75
CA VAL A 34 14.34 -1.46 23.00
C VAL A 34 14.64 -2.24 21.73
N THR A 35 15.65 -1.83 20.96
CA THR A 35 16.07 -2.55 19.75
C THR A 35 16.52 -3.98 20.07
N GLY A 36 17.31 -4.18 21.13
CA GLY A 36 17.74 -5.50 21.54
C GLY A 36 16.56 -6.42 21.91
N ILE A 37 15.60 -5.91 22.68
CA ILE A 37 14.37 -6.64 23.02
C ILE A 37 13.56 -6.95 21.77
N ALA A 38 13.39 -5.96 20.88
CA ALA A 38 12.64 -6.13 19.65
C ALA A 38 13.26 -7.19 18.73
N GLN A 39 14.58 -7.20 18.58
CA GLN A 39 15.30 -8.19 17.76
C GLN A 39 15.17 -9.62 18.33
N VAL A 40 15.19 -9.77 19.65
CA VAL A 40 15.07 -11.09 20.28
C VAL A 40 13.63 -11.60 20.28
N ALA A 41 12.65 -10.74 20.56
CA ALA A 41 11.26 -11.13 20.73
C ALA A 41 10.43 -11.06 19.44
N PHE A 42 10.80 -10.18 18.50
CA PHE A 42 10.01 -9.84 17.30
C PHE A 42 10.90 -9.59 16.08
N GLY A 43 11.92 -10.44 15.85
CA GLY A 43 12.95 -10.22 14.83
C GLY A 43 12.40 -9.85 13.45
N ASP A 44 11.41 -10.58 12.94
CA ASP A 44 10.81 -10.28 11.61
C ASP A 44 10.18 -8.88 11.58
N LYS A 45 9.42 -8.50 12.61
CA LYS A 45 8.80 -7.19 12.70
C LYS A 45 9.82 -6.07 12.92
N ALA A 46 10.85 -6.34 13.71
CA ALA A 46 11.93 -5.40 13.96
C ALA A 46 12.77 -5.12 12.70
N ASN A 47 12.80 -6.06 11.75
CA ASN A 47 13.49 -5.93 10.47
C ASN A 47 12.58 -5.49 9.31
N GLY A 48 11.38 -4.98 9.60
CA GLY A 48 10.50 -4.39 8.59
C GLY A 48 9.52 -5.36 7.95
N SER A 49 9.26 -6.52 8.57
CA SER A 49 8.27 -7.51 8.10
C SER A 49 8.48 -7.90 6.63
N GLU A 50 9.73 -8.21 6.28
CA GLU A 50 10.13 -8.56 4.91
C GLU A 50 9.40 -9.82 4.43
N ILE A 51 8.94 -9.78 3.18
CA ILE A 51 8.41 -10.94 2.47
C ILE A 51 9.48 -11.40 1.47
N LYS A 52 9.74 -12.70 1.47
CA LYS A 52 10.70 -13.35 0.57
C LYS A 52 9.96 -14.23 -0.42
N ASP A 53 10.49 -14.32 -1.63
CA ASP A 53 10.02 -15.26 -2.64
C ASP A 53 10.59 -16.69 -2.39
N GLU A 54 10.20 -17.64 -3.25
CA GLU A 54 10.67 -19.02 -3.17
C GLU A 54 12.21 -19.17 -3.29
N SER A 55 12.89 -18.19 -3.90
CA SER A 55 14.35 -18.14 -4.00
C SER A 55 15.02 -17.57 -2.74
N GLY A 56 14.24 -17.11 -1.77
CA GLY A 56 14.70 -16.45 -0.56
C GLY A 56 15.06 -14.97 -0.75
N GLN A 57 14.80 -14.41 -1.93
CA GLN A 57 15.03 -12.99 -2.19
C GLN A 57 13.91 -12.14 -1.58
N VAL A 58 14.30 -11.05 -0.91
CA VAL A 58 13.33 -10.08 -0.39
C VAL A 58 12.64 -9.39 -1.57
N VAL A 59 11.31 -9.53 -1.64
CA VAL A 59 10.48 -8.96 -2.69
C VAL A 59 9.60 -7.82 -2.21
N GLY A 60 9.60 -7.57 -0.92
CA GLY A 60 8.87 -6.46 -0.33
C GLY A 60 8.67 -6.60 1.17
N SER A 61 7.76 -5.80 1.70
CA SER A 61 7.31 -5.85 3.10
C SER A 61 5.81 -6.07 3.15
N SER A 62 5.35 -6.83 4.13
CA SER A 62 3.91 -6.99 4.39
C SER A 62 3.21 -5.71 4.85
N LEU A 63 3.97 -4.67 5.16
CA LEU A 63 3.46 -3.39 5.64
C LEU A 63 3.31 -2.33 4.54
N ILE A 64 3.84 -2.59 3.35
CA ILE A 64 3.89 -1.62 2.25
C ILE A 64 3.33 -2.25 0.98
N GLY A 65 2.31 -1.63 0.42
CA GLY A 65 1.71 -2.05 -0.83
C GLY A 65 2.65 -1.87 -2.03
N GLN A 66 2.31 -2.53 -3.12
CA GLN A 66 3.03 -2.43 -4.40
C GLN A 66 2.02 -2.30 -5.52
N THR A 67 2.39 -1.55 -6.57
CA THR A 67 1.61 -1.49 -7.81
C THR A 67 2.07 -2.58 -8.77
N TYR A 68 1.13 -3.13 -9.52
CA TYR A 68 1.39 -4.15 -10.54
C TYR A 68 1.01 -3.59 -11.90
N ASN A 69 1.95 -2.89 -12.52
CA ASN A 69 1.77 -2.25 -13.81
C ASN A 69 2.57 -2.93 -14.89
N LEU A 70 2.10 -2.81 -16.12
CA LEU A 70 2.88 -3.18 -17.30
C LEU A 70 4.16 -2.33 -17.36
N PRO A 71 5.27 -2.90 -17.85
CA PRO A 71 6.47 -2.11 -18.11
C PRO A 71 6.13 -0.97 -19.07
N LYS A 72 6.62 0.25 -18.78
CA LYS A 72 6.53 1.35 -19.75
C LYS A 72 7.20 0.88 -21.03
N GLN A 73 6.48 1.00 -22.15
CA GLN A 73 7.10 0.77 -23.46
C GLN A 73 8.17 1.86 -23.66
N ALA A 74 9.36 1.45 -24.06
CA ALA A 74 10.38 2.43 -24.46
C ALA A 74 9.80 3.29 -25.57
N PRO A 75 9.98 4.63 -25.55
CA PRO A 75 9.50 5.50 -26.60
C PRO A 75 10.00 4.97 -27.94
N SER A 76 9.10 4.85 -28.92
CA SER A 76 9.47 4.48 -30.28
C SER A 76 10.33 5.55 -30.95
N ASP A 77 10.39 6.74 -30.38
CA ASP A 77 11.25 7.86 -30.77
C ASP A 77 12.22 8.16 -29.60
N PRO A 78 13.53 7.98 -29.77
CA PRO A 78 14.52 8.28 -28.75
C PRO A 78 14.63 9.77 -28.42
N THR A 79 13.94 10.65 -29.18
CA THR A 79 13.85 12.09 -28.90
C THR A 79 12.55 12.50 -28.20
N ALA A 80 11.57 11.61 -28.11
CA ALA A 80 10.40 11.80 -27.27
C ALA A 80 10.83 11.62 -25.82
N GLY A 81 10.89 12.71 -25.06
CA GLY A 81 11.10 12.65 -23.62
C GLY A 81 10.06 11.75 -22.98
N ASP A 82 10.41 11.09 -21.88
CA ASP A 82 9.43 10.39 -21.04
C ASP A 82 8.27 11.35 -20.76
N ASP A 83 7.11 11.07 -21.35
CA ASP A 83 5.92 11.85 -21.07
C ASP A 83 5.47 11.48 -19.65
N PRO A 84 5.61 12.39 -18.66
CA PRO A 84 5.27 12.07 -17.27
C PRO A 84 3.75 11.89 -17.09
N GLU A 85 2.92 12.19 -18.09
CA GLU A 85 1.48 12.11 -18.01
C GLU A 85 0.88 10.78 -18.50
N GLU A 86 1.65 9.87 -19.11
CA GLU A 86 1.10 8.58 -19.46
C GLU A 86 0.87 7.74 -18.20
N ALA A 87 -0.39 7.65 -17.78
CA ALA A 87 -0.79 6.85 -16.63
C ALA A 87 -0.34 5.39 -16.81
N ALA A 88 0.36 4.87 -15.82
CA ALA A 88 0.82 3.48 -15.85
C ALA A 88 -0.39 2.53 -15.96
N LYS A 89 -0.36 1.66 -16.98
CA LYS A 89 -1.45 0.69 -17.20
C LYS A 89 -1.29 -0.51 -16.27
N PRO A 90 -2.35 -0.96 -15.59
CA PRO A 90 -2.30 -2.12 -14.72
C PRO A 90 -1.98 -3.40 -15.52
N ASP A 91 -1.13 -4.26 -14.97
CA ASP A 91 -0.96 -5.62 -15.46
C ASP A 91 -2.07 -6.51 -14.88
N LEU A 92 -3.09 -6.71 -15.67
CA LEU A 92 -4.32 -7.40 -15.26
C LEU A 92 -4.15 -8.90 -14.98
N ARG A 93 -2.96 -9.46 -15.12
CA ARG A 93 -2.63 -10.82 -14.66
C ARG A 93 -2.54 -10.90 -13.14
N TRP A 94 -2.26 -9.76 -12.47
CA TRP A 94 -2.05 -9.69 -11.04
C TRP A 94 -3.26 -9.11 -10.32
N PHE A 95 -3.43 -9.48 -9.06
CA PHE A 95 -4.33 -8.73 -8.17
C PHE A 95 -3.83 -7.31 -8.02
N GLN A 96 -4.73 -6.35 -8.22
CA GLN A 96 -4.43 -4.93 -8.11
C GLN A 96 -4.68 -4.44 -6.69
N PRO A 97 -3.83 -3.55 -6.17
CA PRO A 97 -4.05 -2.92 -4.87
C PRO A 97 -5.16 -1.86 -4.96
N ARG A 98 -5.55 -1.34 -3.81
CA ARG A 98 -6.38 -0.13 -3.76
C ARG A 98 -5.61 1.09 -4.26
N PRO A 99 -6.28 2.16 -4.75
CA PRO A 99 -5.61 3.38 -5.16
C PRO A 99 -4.72 3.94 -4.04
N SER A 100 -3.46 4.23 -4.36
CA SER A 100 -2.46 4.65 -3.36
C SER A 100 -1.40 5.52 -4.01
N ASN A 101 -1.29 6.77 -3.57
CA ASN A 101 -0.39 7.76 -4.20
C ASN A 101 1.08 7.59 -3.82
N GLY A 102 1.36 6.91 -2.72
CA GLY A 102 2.72 6.68 -2.22
C GLY A 102 3.39 5.43 -2.80
N LEU A 103 2.64 4.61 -3.55
CA LEU A 103 3.18 3.42 -4.17
C LEU A 103 3.97 3.80 -5.42
N GLY A 104 5.27 3.57 -5.40
CA GLY A 104 6.09 3.63 -6.60
C GLY A 104 5.74 2.51 -7.57
N THR A 105 6.06 2.71 -8.84
CA THR A 105 5.96 1.67 -9.88
C THR A 105 6.82 0.49 -9.48
N ASN A 106 6.21 -0.65 -9.19
CA ASN A 106 6.95 -1.85 -8.91
C ASN A 106 6.68 -2.89 -10.00
N SER A 107 7.72 -3.27 -10.68
CA SER A 107 7.81 -4.62 -11.22
C SER A 107 8.14 -5.52 -10.03
N VAL A 108 7.67 -6.74 -9.99
CA VAL A 108 7.86 -7.79 -8.97
C VAL A 108 9.32 -7.92 -8.41
N ASN A 109 10.17 -6.98 -8.65
CA ASN A 109 11.56 -6.85 -8.22
C ASN A 109 11.89 -5.41 -7.80
N THR A 110 11.45 -5.03 -6.60
CA THR A 110 12.32 -4.42 -5.60
C THR A 110 13.00 -3.08 -5.86
N ARG A 111 12.38 -2.11 -6.48
CA ARG A 111 12.83 -0.74 -6.26
C ARG A 111 11.65 0.09 -5.79
N TYR A 112 11.53 0.21 -4.47
CA TYR A 112 10.63 1.18 -3.87
C TYR A 112 11.09 2.58 -4.24
N SER A 113 10.31 3.28 -4.99
CA SER A 113 10.34 4.72 -4.97
C SER A 113 9.48 5.13 -3.79
N LEU A 114 10.07 5.20 -2.60
CA LEU A 114 9.41 5.76 -1.44
C LEU A 114 9.18 7.24 -1.72
N ILE A 115 8.01 7.52 -2.22
CA ILE A 115 7.48 8.85 -2.30
C ILE A 115 6.73 9.09 -1.00
N LEU A 116 6.34 10.23 -0.71
CA LEU A 116 5.70 10.65 0.54
C LEU A 116 4.49 9.78 0.91
N SER A 117 4.50 9.19 2.10
CA SER A 117 3.29 8.64 2.70
C SER A 117 2.29 9.76 2.97
N GLY A 118 1.09 9.64 2.46
CA GLY A 118 0.04 10.62 2.68
C GLY A 118 -1.22 10.33 1.87
N ALA A 119 -2.36 10.76 2.41
CA ALA A 119 -3.64 10.68 1.73
C ALA A 119 -3.74 11.71 0.61
N THR A 120 -4.51 11.39 -0.43
CA THR A 120 -5.00 12.40 -1.36
C THR A 120 -5.91 13.38 -0.61
N ASN A 121 -5.66 14.66 -0.78
CA ASN A 121 -6.49 15.71 -0.20
C ASN A 121 -7.40 16.30 -1.30
N ARG A 122 -8.71 16.36 -1.02
CA ARG A 122 -9.70 16.96 -1.90
C ARG A 122 -10.40 18.11 -1.19
N SER A 123 -10.83 19.10 -1.97
CA SER A 123 -11.59 20.23 -1.44
C SER A 123 -12.95 19.80 -0.89
N ALA A 124 -13.58 20.68 -0.14
CA ALA A 124 -14.90 20.44 0.47
C ALA A 124 -16.01 20.20 -0.57
N ASP A 125 -15.85 20.70 -1.79
CA ASP A 125 -16.79 20.41 -2.87
C ASP A 125 -16.51 19.03 -3.45
N ASN A 126 -17.38 18.09 -3.14
CA ASN A 126 -17.30 16.71 -3.60
C ASN A 126 -18.01 16.48 -4.95
N GLY A 127 -18.68 17.48 -5.50
CA GLY A 127 -19.45 17.36 -6.75
C GLY A 127 -20.72 16.52 -6.64
N ALA A 128 -21.20 16.24 -5.41
CA ALA A 128 -22.41 15.46 -5.21
C ALA A 128 -23.67 16.30 -5.48
N VAL A 129 -24.59 15.74 -6.25
CA VAL A 129 -25.90 16.32 -6.50
C VAL A 129 -26.95 15.56 -5.68
N GLY A 130 -27.65 16.28 -4.80
CA GLY A 130 -28.64 15.65 -3.91
C GLY A 130 -28.06 14.59 -2.94
N GLY A 131 -26.76 14.68 -2.62
CA GLY A 131 -26.07 13.73 -1.75
C GLY A 131 -25.54 12.47 -2.46
N HIS A 132 -25.66 12.39 -3.77
CA HIS A 132 -25.23 11.26 -4.59
C HIS A 132 -24.23 11.69 -5.66
N CYS A 133 -23.24 10.85 -5.96
CA CYS A 133 -22.39 11.02 -7.11
C CYS A 133 -23.13 10.59 -8.38
N THR A 134 -23.21 11.48 -9.35
CA THR A 134 -23.86 11.26 -10.64
C THR A 134 -22.84 11.37 -11.77
N LYS A 135 -23.14 10.81 -12.95
CA LYS A 135 -22.27 10.89 -14.13
C LYS A 135 -22.05 12.31 -14.64
N ASP A 136 -22.91 13.23 -14.24
CA ASP A 136 -22.80 14.65 -14.59
C ASP A 136 -21.98 15.45 -13.58
N ALA A 137 -21.24 14.77 -12.68
CA ALA A 137 -20.37 15.43 -11.72
C ALA A 137 -19.27 16.22 -12.44
N GLU A 138 -19.03 17.44 -11.97
CA GLU A 138 -18.04 18.33 -12.55
C GLU A 138 -16.64 17.71 -12.50
N GLU A 139 -15.90 17.84 -13.60
CA GLU A 139 -14.54 17.32 -13.72
C GLU A 139 -13.63 17.85 -12.61
N GLY A 140 -12.79 17.00 -12.05
CA GLY A 140 -11.91 17.34 -10.92
C GLY A 140 -12.54 17.18 -9.54
N THR A 141 -13.85 16.95 -9.43
CA THR A 141 -14.50 16.67 -8.15
C THR A 141 -14.26 15.23 -7.67
N LEU A 142 -14.49 14.98 -6.39
CA LEU A 142 -14.38 13.63 -5.83
C LEU A 142 -15.39 12.66 -6.50
N CYS A 143 -16.62 13.12 -6.75
CA CYS A 143 -17.64 12.30 -7.40
C CYS A 143 -17.24 11.87 -8.80
N ALA A 144 -16.72 12.80 -9.63
CA ALA A 144 -16.24 12.47 -10.96
C ALA A 144 -15.14 11.41 -10.92
N GLN A 145 -14.20 11.53 -9.96
CA GLN A 145 -13.12 10.55 -9.80
C GLN A 145 -13.61 9.18 -9.36
N VAL A 146 -14.55 9.14 -8.40
CA VAL A 146 -15.12 7.87 -7.92
C VAL A 146 -15.86 7.16 -9.06
N ILE A 147 -16.60 7.91 -9.90
CA ILE A 147 -17.31 7.33 -11.04
C ILE A 147 -16.33 6.80 -12.08
N ALA A 148 -15.33 7.60 -12.47
CA ALA A 148 -14.31 7.17 -13.40
C ALA A 148 -13.53 5.94 -12.89
N ALA A 149 -13.20 5.91 -11.59
CA ALA A 149 -12.54 4.78 -10.97
C ALA A 149 -13.45 3.53 -10.97
N LYS A 150 -14.75 3.66 -10.70
CA LYS A 150 -15.71 2.55 -10.79
C LYS A 150 -15.79 2.00 -12.22
N GLU A 151 -15.88 2.87 -13.21
CA GLU A 151 -15.92 2.47 -14.61
C GLU A 151 -14.64 1.72 -15.02
N ALA A 152 -13.47 2.20 -14.59
CA ALA A 152 -12.20 1.52 -14.81
C ALA A 152 -12.16 0.13 -14.14
N VAL A 153 -12.56 0.02 -12.86
CA VAL A 153 -12.62 -1.27 -12.15
C VAL A 153 -13.57 -2.24 -12.84
N VAL A 154 -14.74 -1.79 -13.28
CA VAL A 154 -15.70 -2.61 -14.04
C VAL A 154 -15.10 -3.09 -15.35
N ALA A 155 -14.48 -2.18 -16.11
CA ALA A 155 -13.86 -2.51 -17.39
C ALA A 155 -12.70 -3.49 -17.24
N ASP A 156 -11.85 -3.29 -16.22
CA ASP A 156 -10.68 -4.13 -15.98
C ASP A 156 -11.06 -5.55 -15.50
N ASN A 157 -12.16 -5.70 -14.76
CA ASN A 157 -12.53 -6.96 -14.12
C ASN A 157 -13.67 -7.71 -14.80
N SER A 158 -14.34 -7.11 -15.81
CA SER A 158 -15.32 -7.82 -16.61
C SER A 158 -14.65 -8.73 -17.64
N THR A 159 -15.14 -9.96 -17.74
CA THR A 159 -14.69 -10.96 -18.70
C THR A 159 -15.88 -11.46 -19.53
N PRO A 160 -15.66 -12.16 -20.67
CA PRO A 160 -16.75 -12.70 -21.47
C PRO A 160 -17.71 -13.60 -20.68
N GLY A 161 -17.19 -14.33 -19.67
CA GLY A 161 -17.97 -15.22 -18.82
C GLY A 161 -18.49 -14.61 -17.53
N HIS A 162 -18.04 -13.41 -17.16
CA HIS A 162 -18.39 -12.77 -15.89
C HIS A 162 -18.39 -11.26 -16.05
N GLN A 163 -19.56 -10.63 -15.89
CA GLN A 163 -19.71 -9.19 -15.97
C GLN A 163 -19.81 -8.57 -14.57
N VAL A 164 -18.90 -7.65 -14.27
CA VAL A 164 -18.93 -6.87 -13.02
C VAL A 164 -19.89 -5.70 -13.19
N LYS A 165 -20.71 -5.43 -12.17
CA LYS A 165 -21.61 -4.29 -12.17
C LYS A 165 -21.06 -3.16 -11.30
N PRO A 166 -21.37 -1.90 -11.59
CA PRO A 166 -20.89 -0.75 -10.79
C PRO A 166 -21.32 -0.80 -9.32
N GLU A 167 -22.45 -1.43 -9.00
CA GLU A 167 -22.94 -1.61 -7.63
C GLU A 167 -22.13 -2.63 -6.84
N ASP A 168 -21.46 -3.57 -7.51
CA ASP A 168 -20.65 -4.62 -6.89
C ASP A 168 -19.23 -4.13 -6.57
N VAL A 169 -18.84 -2.93 -7.04
CA VAL A 169 -17.51 -2.36 -6.81
C VAL A 169 -17.38 -1.86 -5.37
N PRO A 170 -16.55 -2.48 -4.54
CA PRO A 170 -16.39 -2.09 -3.14
C PRO A 170 -15.68 -0.73 -3.00
N ALA A 171 -15.86 -0.09 -1.84
CA ALA A 171 -15.37 1.26 -1.61
C ALA A 171 -13.85 1.39 -1.71
N ASP A 172 -13.12 0.39 -1.22
CA ASP A 172 -11.65 0.40 -1.24
C ASP A 172 -11.05 0.24 -2.64
N ALA A 173 -11.81 -0.29 -3.60
CA ALA A 173 -11.40 -0.33 -5.00
C ALA A 173 -11.32 1.05 -5.66
N VAL A 174 -12.02 2.05 -5.12
CA VAL A 174 -12.18 3.39 -5.73
C VAL A 174 -11.77 4.53 -4.80
N THR A 175 -11.40 4.23 -3.56
CA THR A 175 -10.96 5.24 -2.59
C THR A 175 -9.49 5.08 -2.28
N SER A 176 -8.78 6.20 -2.30
CA SER A 176 -7.36 6.21 -1.97
C SER A 176 -7.08 5.79 -0.53
N SER A 177 -5.99 5.07 -0.35
CA SER A 177 -5.43 4.75 0.96
C SER A 177 -5.12 6.02 1.76
N GLY A 178 -5.44 6.01 3.06
CA GLY A 178 -5.10 7.11 3.96
C GLY A 178 -3.60 7.27 4.19
N SER A 179 -2.82 6.19 4.13
CA SER A 179 -1.37 6.23 4.19
C SER A 179 -0.72 6.44 2.82
N GLY A 180 -1.44 6.17 1.73
CA GLY A 180 -0.89 6.08 0.39
C GLY A 180 0.01 4.86 0.15
N LEU A 181 0.11 3.94 1.12
CA LEU A 181 1.02 2.78 1.11
C LEU A 181 0.34 1.48 1.52
N ASP A 182 -0.98 1.45 1.62
CA ASP A 182 -1.74 0.32 2.15
C ASP A 182 -1.45 -0.97 1.36
N PRO A 183 -0.97 -2.03 2.01
CA PRO A 183 -0.70 -3.31 1.36
C PRO A 183 -1.95 -4.17 1.19
N ASP A 184 -3.04 -3.82 1.88
CA ASP A 184 -4.21 -4.66 2.02
C ASP A 184 -5.40 -4.14 1.20
N ILE A 185 -6.23 -5.07 0.76
CA ILE A 185 -7.55 -4.82 0.15
C ILE A 185 -8.61 -5.59 0.91
N SER A 186 -9.88 -5.20 0.73
CA SER A 186 -11.00 -5.98 1.27
C SER A 186 -11.11 -7.35 0.61
N PRO A 187 -11.65 -8.36 1.31
CA PRO A 187 -11.99 -9.64 0.68
C PRO A 187 -12.90 -9.47 -0.54
N GLU A 188 -13.86 -8.56 -0.46
CA GLU A 188 -14.80 -8.24 -1.54
C GLU A 188 -14.08 -7.72 -2.78
N TYR A 189 -13.05 -6.89 -2.59
CA TYR A 189 -12.25 -6.42 -3.73
C TYR A 189 -11.33 -7.51 -4.29
N ALA A 190 -10.82 -8.39 -3.46
CA ALA A 190 -10.06 -9.55 -3.93
C ALA A 190 -10.96 -10.52 -4.71
N GLU A 191 -12.16 -10.82 -4.21
CA GLU A 191 -13.16 -11.67 -4.86
C GLU A 191 -13.58 -11.14 -6.23
N LEU A 192 -13.83 -9.83 -6.33
CA LEU A 192 -14.19 -9.17 -7.60
C LEU A 192 -13.13 -9.39 -8.69
N GLN A 193 -11.87 -9.54 -8.33
CA GLN A 193 -10.76 -9.72 -9.26
C GLN A 193 -10.55 -11.19 -9.71
N ILE A 194 -11.15 -12.17 -9.05
CA ILE A 194 -10.89 -13.61 -9.23
C ILE A 194 -11.07 -14.05 -10.69
N HIS A 195 -12.21 -13.73 -11.29
CA HIS A 195 -12.51 -14.18 -12.65
C HIS A 195 -11.52 -13.66 -13.68
N ARG A 196 -11.16 -12.39 -13.56
CA ARG A 196 -10.14 -11.77 -14.42
C ARG A 196 -8.77 -12.42 -14.24
N VAL A 197 -8.34 -12.60 -12.98
CA VAL A 197 -7.04 -13.20 -12.68
C VAL A 197 -6.98 -14.65 -13.17
N ALA A 198 -8.05 -15.43 -12.97
CA ALA A 198 -8.14 -16.80 -13.46
C ALA A 198 -8.00 -16.85 -15.00
N GLU A 199 -8.79 -16.06 -15.73
CA GLU A 199 -8.77 -16.02 -17.20
C GLU A 199 -7.40 -15.56 -17.73
N ARG A 200 -6.79 -14.53 -17.11
CA ARG A 200 -5.50 -13.99 -17.56
C ARG A 200 -4.30 -14.89 -17.28
N ASN A 201 -4.46 -15.89 -16.43
CA ASN A 201 -3.39 -16.85 -16.07
C ASN A 201 -3.72 -18.29 -16.47
N ASP A 202 -4.80 -18.52 -17.24
CA ASP A 202 -5.25 -19.86 -17.65
C ASP A 202 -5.47 -20.81 -16.45
N LEU A 203 -5.99 -20.28 -15.34
CA LEU A 203 -6.27 -21.00 -14.10
C LEU A 203 -7.77 -21.28 -13.95
N ASP A 204 -8.10 -22.35 -13.22
CA ASP A 204 -9.49 -22.60 -12.80
C ASP A 204 -9.90 -21.53 -11.76
N VAL A 205 -11.12 -21.00 -11.91
CA VAL A 205 -11.67 -19.98 -10.99
C VAL A 205 -11.62 -20.48 -9.54
N LYS A 206 -11.92 -21.76 -9.28
CA LYS A 206 -11.89 -22.35 -7.93
C LYS A 206 -10.49 -22.39 -7.32
N GLN A 207 -9.45 -22.50 -8.15
CA GLN A 207 -8.07 -22.43 -7.66
C GLN A 207 -7.76 -21.02 -7.16
N VAL A 208 -8.22 -20.01 -7.88
CA VAL A 208 -8.01 -18.60 -7.51
C VAL A 208 -8.90 -18.20 -6.33
N GLU A 209 -10.15 -18.68 -6.26
CA GLU A 209 -11.02 -18.53 -5.07
C GLU A 209 -10.36 -19.10 -3.83
N LYS A 210 -9.84 -20.31 -3.92
CA LYS A 210 -9.12 -20.94 -2.81
C LYS A 210 -7.89 -20.14 -2.42
N LEU A 211 -7.14 -19.63 -3.39
CA LEU A 211 -5.96 -18.80 -3.14
C LEU A 211 -6.32 -17.54 -2.34
N VAL A 212 -7.39 -16.85 -2.71
CA VAL A 212 -7.90 -15.67 -2.00
C VAL A 212 -8.35 -16.05 -0.59
N ALA A 213 -9.12 -17.12 -0.43
CA ALA A 213 -9.59 -17.59 0.86
C ALA A 213 -8.43 -17.94 1.81
N ASP A 214 -7.40 -18.65 1.30
CA ASP A 214 -6.22 -19.04 2.09
C ASP A 214 -5.37 -17.81 2.52
N HIS A 215 -5.45 -16.67 1.78
CA HIS A 215 -4.73 -15.44 2.07
C HIS A 215 -5.58 -14.35 2.74
N THR A 216 -6.83 -14.67 3.05
CA THR A 216 -7.72 -13.75 3.79
C THR A 216 -7.43 -13.84 5.28
N THR A 217 -6.97 -12.73 5.85
CA THR A 217 -6.76 -12.60 7.30
C THR A 217 -8.03 -12.08 7.94
N GLY A 218 -8.57 -12.83 8.90
CA GLY A 218 -9.74 -12.42 9.68
C GLY A 218 -9.44 -11.31 10.69
N ARG A 219 -10.47 -10.93 11.45
CA ARG A 219 -10.36 -9.95 12.55
C ARG A 219 -9.42 -10.46 13.64
N THR A 220 -8.58 -9.61 14.17
CA THR A 220 -7.72 -9.93 15.31
C THR A 220 -8.60 -10.22 16.53
N LEU A 221 -8.34 -11.35 17.20
CA LEU A 221 -9.15 -11.86 18.32
C LEU A 221 -10.65 -12.03 17.98
N GLY A 222 -11.03 -12.06 16.70
CA GLY A 222 -12.40 -12.24 16.22
C GLY A 222 -13.26 -10.98 16.20
N PHE A 223 -12.80 -9.87 16.79
CA PHE A 223 -13.61 -8.64 16.91
C PHE A 223 -12.87 -7.34 16.57
N MET A 224 -11.54 -7.33 16.51
CA MET A 224 -10.75 -6.12 16.22
C MET A 224 -10.33 -6.05 14.76
N GLY A 225 -10.55 -4.90 14.13
CA GLY A 225 -10.22 -4.64 12.74
C GLY A 225 -11.22 -5.24 11.76
N GLU A 226 -10.88 -5.18 10.48
CA GLU A 226 -11.67 -5.78 9.40
C GLU A 226 -10.89 -6.93 8.75
N PRO A 227 -11.58 -7.90 8.13
CA PRO A 227 -10.93 -8.90 7.29
C PRO A 227 -10.17 -8.21 6.15
N ARG A 228 -9.02 -8.75 5.77
CA ARG A 228 -8.17 -8.15 4.74
C ARG A 228 -7.36 -9.19 4.00
N VAL A 229 -6.94 -8.82 2.80
CA VAL A 229 -6.07 -9.62 1.94
C VAL A 229 -4.84 -8.81 1.59
N ASN A 230 -3.66 -9.30 1.94
CA ASN A 230 -2.39 -8.66 1.56
C ASN A 230 -2.07 -8.96 0.10
N VAL A 231 -2.07 -7.91 -0.74
CA VAL A 231 -1.93 -8.05 -2.20
C VAL A 231 -0.57 -8.60 -2.59
N LEU A 232 0.50 -8.21 -1.89
CA LEU A 232 1.85 -8.71 -2.18
C LEU A 232 1.95 -10.22 -1.89
N ALA A 233 1.50 -10.65 -0.72
CA ALA A 233 1.51 -12.07 -0.35
C ALA A 233 0.65 -12.91 -1.31
N LEU A 234 -0.55 -12.39 -1.67
CA LEU A 234 -1.44 -13.04 -2.62
C LEU A 234 -0.80 -13.20 -4.01
N ASN A 235 -0.16 -12.16 -4.52
CA ASN A 235 0.49 -12.20 -5.84
C ASN A 235 1.75 -13.08 -5.86
N ILE A 236 2.48 -13.19 -4.76
CA ILE A 236 3.58 -14.17 -4.65
C ILE A 236 3.03 -15.59 -4.74
N ALA A 237 1.96 -15.89 -4.03
CA ALA A 237 1.32 -17.20 -4.08
C ALA A 237 0.69 -17.50 -5.46
N LEU A 238 0.08 -16.50 -6.11
CA LEU A 238 -0.38 -16.60 -7.49
C LEU A 238 0.77 -16.95 -8.45
N ARG A 239 1.92 -16.30 -8.30
CA ARG A 239 3.11 -16.58 -9.10
C ARG A 239 3.63 -18.01 -8.92
N ALA A 240 3.58 -18.55 -7.70
CA ALA A 240 3.93 -19.94 -7.43
C ALA A 240 2.96 -20.89 -8.14
N LEU A 241 1.67 -20.58 -8.10
CA LEU A 241 0.62 -21.38 -8.74
C LEU A 241 0.72 -21.38 -10.27
N THR A 242 1.11 -20.27 -10.90
CA THR A 242 1.27 -20.17 -12.37
C THR A 242 2.54 -20.81 -12.91
N ARG A 243 3.52 -21.14 -12.06
CA ARG A 243 4.77 -21.80 -12.46
C ARG A 243 4.74 -23.30 -12.31
N SER A 244 3.76 -23.83 -11.61
CA SER A 244 3.56 -25.26 -11.36
C SER A 244 2.80 -25.91 -12.52
#